data_2356eb019aaf48d6b9ffe698ab00b587
#
_entry.id   2356eb019aaf48d6b9ffe698ab00b587
#
_cell.length_a   1.000
_cell.length_b   1.000
_cell.length_c   1.000
_cell.angle_alpha   90.00
_cell.angle_beta   90.00
_cell.angle_gamma   90.00
#
_symmetry.space_group_name_H-M   'P 1'
#
loop_
_entity.id
_entity.type
_entity.pdbx_description
1 polymer ?
#
loop_
_entity_poly.entity_id
_entity_poly.type
_entity_poly.pdbx_seq_one_letter_code
_entity_poly.pdbx_strand_id
1 'polypeptide(L)'
;MNELSPQLDKFLRQQPKLGKNVFIASTAVVIGDVTLGAHSSVWYGAVLRGDINRIVVGHHSNVQDNAVLHLADDFPCVLGNWVTVGHGAIVHACQVGDECLVGMGAVILDGAVIGKQSIIGAKALVTGGTKIPPGSLVLGAPAKVVRKLSKAERAGLKWWAQKYVDNGAYCLRHGISVGGTMPT
;
A
#
# COMPACT_ATOMS: atom_id res chain seq x y z
N MET A 1 8.69 16.95 -29.14
CA MET A 1 8.61 15.63 -28.48
C MET A 1 8.20 15.90 -27.04
N ASN A 2 7.22 15.18 -26.54
CA ASN A 2 6.69 15.42 -25.21
C ASN A 2 7.78 15.01 -24.17
N GLU A 3 8.13 15.89 -23.23
CA GLU A 3 9.18 15.65 -22.21
C GLU A 3 8.88 14.42 -21.31
N LEU A 4 7.62 13.97 -21.27
CA LEU A 4 7.17 12.80 -20.52
C LEU A 4 7.63 11.46 -21.12
N SER A 5 7.90 11.38 -22.43
CA SER A 5 8.25 10.10 -23.08
C SER A 5 9.50 9.42 -22.50
N PRO A 6 10.61 10.12 -22.23
CA PRO A 6 11.80 9.50 -21.65
C PRO A 6 11.56 8.97 -20.24
N GLN A 7 10.74 9.65 -19.44
CA GLN A 7 10.40 9.23 -18.08
C GLN A 7 9.51 7.99 -18.09
N LEU A 8 8.47 7.98 -18.92
CA LEU A 8 7.62 6.80 -19.12
C LEU A 8 8.43 5.60 -19.62
N ASP A 9 9.31 5.80 -20.60
CA ASP A 9 10.20 4.73 -21.08
C ASP A 9 11.12 4.19 -19.97
N LYS A 10 11.64 5.07 -19.13
CA LYS A 10 12.50 4.69 -18.00
C LYS A 10 11.78 3.83 -16.96
N PHE A 11 10.57 4.17 -16.62
CA PHE A 11 9.84 3.55 -15.49
C PHE A 11 8.84 2.47 -15.93
N LEU A 12 8.03 2.69 -16.97
CA LEU A 12 7.02 1.71 -17.43
C LEU A 12 7.64 0.43 -18.01
N ARG A 13 8.83 0.50 -18.59
CA ARG A 13 9.52 -0.69 -19.11
C ARG A 13 10.17 -1.53 -18.01
N GLN A 14 10.22 -1.05 -16.79
CA GLN A 14 10.70 -1.85 -15.66
C GLN A 14 9.74 -3.01 -15.41
N GLN A 15 10.31 -4.18 -15.14
CA GLN A 15 9.52 -5.30 -14.64
C GLN A 15 9.41 -5.22 -13.12
N PRO A 16 8.24 -5.45 -12.53
CA PRO A 16 8.09 -5.49 -11.08
C PRO A 16 9.07 -6.47 -10.42
N LYS A 17 9.72 -6.03 -9.35
CA LYS A 17 10.65 -6.84 -8.56
C LYS A 17 9.90 -7.49 -7.42
N LEU A 18 9.82 -8.81 -7.43
CA LEU A 18 9.04 -9.58 -6.46
C LEU A 18 9.96 -10.31 -5.48
N GLY A 19 9.70 -10.12 -4.20
CA GLY A 19 10.30 -10.91 -3.14
C GLY A 19 9.74 -12.35 -3.11
N LYS A 20 10.21 -13.15 -2.17
CA LYS A 20 9.74 -14.53 -2.00
C LYS A 20 8.29 -14.56 -1.51
N ASN A 21 7.48 -15.48 -2.01
CA ASN A 21 6.10 -15.73 -1.58
C ASN A 21 5.19 -14.47 -1.66
N VAL A 22 5.35 -13.67 -2.70
CA VAL A 22 4.45 -12.55 -2.98
C VAL A 22 3.17 -13.10 -3.63
N PHE A 23 2.00 -12.71 -3.12
CA PHE A 23 0.70 -13.00 -3.73
C PHE A 23 0.22 -11.80 -4.54
N ILE A 24 -0.14 -12.01 -5.79
CA ILE A 24 -0.79 -11.01 -6.65
C ILE A 24 -2.06 -11.63 -7.22
N ALA A 25 -3.22 -11.06 -6.87
CA ALA A 25 -4.51 -11.53 -7.39
C ALA A 25 -4.61 -11.29 -8.91
N SER A 26 -5.30 -12.16 -9.60
CA SER A 26 -5.38 -12.17 -11.09
C SER A 26 -5.95 -10.88 -11.70
N THR A 27 -6.75 -10.12 -10.95
CA THR A 27 -7.32 -8.84 -11.40
C THR A 27 -6.57 -7.62 -10.88
N ALA A 28 -5.50 -7.83 -10.10
CA ALA A 28 -4.63 -6.73 -9.68
C ALA A 28 -3.72 -6.30 -10.85
N VAL A 29 -3.43 -5.01 -10.92
CA VAL A 29 -2.49 -4.44 -11.89
C VAL A 29 -1.24 -3.97 -11.16
N VAL A 30 -0.09 -4.55 -11.52
CA VAL A 30 1.23 -4.15 -11.00
C VAL A 30 2.12 -3.88 -12.21
N ILE A 31 2.44 -2.61 -12.44
CA ILE A 31 3.14 -2.20 -13.67
C ILE A 31 4.20 -1.13 -13.40
N GLY A 32 5.31 -1.20 -14.12
CA GLY A 32 6.41 -0.25 -14.06
C GLY A 32 7.37 -0.52 -12.89
N ASP A 33 8.04 0.52 -12.38
CA ASP A 33 9.04 0.37 -11.31
C ASP A 33 8.37 0.13 -9.95
N VAL A 34 7.97 -1.10 -9.72
CA VAL A 34 7.33 -1.58 -8.50
C VAL A 34 8.20 -2.64 -7.84
N THR A 35 8.46 -2.48 -6.54
CA THR A 35 9.13 -3.49 -5.72
C THR A 35 8.16 -3.99 -4.65
N LEU A 36 7.93 -5.31 -4.61
CA LEU A 36 7.13 -5.97 -3.59
C LEU A 36 8.02 -6.83 -2.69
N GLY A 37 8.07 -6.51 -1.41
CA GLY A 37 8.84 -7.27 -0.41
C GLY A 37 8.29 -8.67 -0.17
N ALA A 38 9.12 -9.54 0.39
CA ALA A 38 8.74 -10.91 0.67
C ALA A 38 7.47 -11.03 1.51
N HIS A 39 6.62 -12.00 1.21
CA HIS A 39 5.35 -12.27 1.89
C HIS A 39 4.34 -11.11 1.83
N SER A 40 4.52 -10.14 0.93
CA SER A 40 3.51 -9.12 0.67
C SER A 40 2.40 -9.66 -0.21
N SER A 41 1.26 -8.94 -0.24
CA SER A 41 0.12 -9.35 -1.07
C SER A 41 -0.60 -8.16 -1.69
N VAL A 42 -1.04 -8.34 -2.95
CA VAL A 42 -1.82 -7.38 -3.72
C VAL A 42 -3.12 -8.04 -4.14
N TRP A 43 -4.25 -7.47 -3.70
CA TRP A 43 -5.55 -8.10 -3.80
C TRP A 43 -6.36 -7.63 -5.01
N TYR A 44 -7.56 -8.15 -5.17
CA TYR A 44 -8.34 -8.01 -6.40
C TYR A 44 -8.67 -6.56 -6.74
N GLY A 45 -8.47 -6.20 -8.01
CA GLY A 45 -8.70 -4.84 -8.52
C GLY A 45 -7.75 -3.76 -8.00
N ALA A 46 -6.79 -4.09 -7.16
CA ALA A 46 -5.78 -3.12 -6.72
C ALA A 46 -4.86 -2.73 -7.88
N VAL A 47 -4.45 -1.46 -7.92
CA VAL A 47 -3.59 -0.90 -8.96
C VAL A 47 -2.34 -0.28 -8.36
N LEU A 48 -1.18 -0.81 -8.71
CA LEU A 48 0.13 -0.28 -8.38
C LEU A 48 0.81 0.14 -9.68
N ARG A 49 0.82 1.44 -9.97
CA ARG A 49 1.34 1.96 -11.23
C ARG A 49 2.56 2.85 -11.02
N GLY A 50 3.75 2.27 -11.25
CA GLY A 50 5.06 2.92 -11.14
C GLY A 50 5.56 3.43 -12.49
N ASP A 51 4.90 4.43 -13.08
CA ASP A 51 5.11 4.88 -14.44
C ASP A 51 6.05 6.08 -14.59
N ILE A 52 6.17 6.94 -13.59
CA ILE A 52 7.03 8.14 -13.62
C ILE A 52 8.02 8.22 -12.44
N ASN A 53 7.88 7.34 -11.47
CA ASN A 53 8.75 7.17 -10.30
C ASN A 53 8.56 5.74 -9.80
N ARG A 54 9.02 5.40 -8.59
CA ARG A 54 8.96 4.05 -8.04
C ARG A 54 7.91 3.88 -6.96
N ILE A 55 7.38 2.65 -6.88
CA ILE A 55 6.58 2.16 -5.75
C ILE A 55 7.39 1.10 -5.00
N VAL A 56 7.44 1.21 -3.69
CA VAL A 56 8.06 0.20 -2.82
C VAL A 56 7.04 -0.24 -1.78
N VAL A 57 6.77 -1.54 -1.73
CA VAL A 57 5.95 -2.17 -0.70
C VAL A 57 6.86 -3.08 0.13
N GLY A 58 6.98 -2.80 1.41
CA GLY A 58 7.82 -3.57 2.34
C GLY A 58 7.32 -4.99 2.54
N HIS A 59 8.14 -5.83 3.17
CA HIS A 59 7.79 -7.23 3.42
C HIS A 59 6.59 -7.36 4.37
N HIS A 60 5.80 -8.43 4.22
CA HIS A 60 4.60 -8.74 5.01
C HIS A 60 3.50 -7.66 4.94
N SER A 61 3.58 -6.72 3.99
CA SER A 61 2.58 -5.68 3.78
C SER A 61 1.52 -6.12 2.79
N ASN A 62 0.32 -5.56 2.89
CA ASN A 62 -0.77 -5.91 2.00
C ASN A 62 -1.46 -4.67 1.42
N VAL A 63 -1.86 -4.78 0.15
CA VAL A 63 -2.64 -3.79 -0.58
C VAL A 63 -3.95 -4.45 -0.97
N GLN A 64 -5.03 -4.06 -0.28
CA GLN A 64 -6.32 -4.73 -0.38
C GLN A 64 -7.11 -4.33 -1.63
N ASP A 65 -8.26 -4.96 -1.81
CA ASP A 65 -9.07 -4.86 -3.01
C ASP A 65 -9.38 -3.41 -3.38
N ASN A 66 -9.26 -3.11 -4.68
CA ASN A 66 -9.51 -1.79 -5.27
C ASN A 66 -8.68 -0.62 -4.68
N ALA A 67 -7.64 -0.90 -3.91
CA ALA A 67 -6.74 0.15 -3.47
C ALA A 67 -5.81 0.60 -4.60
N VAL A 68 -5.42 1.88 -4.58
CA VAL A 68 -4.55 2.47 -5.61
C VAL A 68 -3.27 3.00 -4.97
N LEU A 69 -2.13 2.54 -5.45
CA LEU A 69 -0.83 3.11 -5.17
C LEU A 69 -0.30 3.81 -6.41
N HIS A 70 -0.01 5.07 -6.30
CA HIS A 70 0.58 5.87 -7.36
C HIS A 70 1.58 6.88 -6.78
N LEU A 71 2.21 7.63 -7.63
CA LEU A 71 3.37 8.45 -7.29
C LEU A 71 3.32 9.77 -8.07
N ALA A 72 4.25 10.67 -7.77
CA ALA A 72 4.47 11.93 -8.49
C ALA A 72 5.95 12.00 -8.93
N ASP A 73 6.26 12.98 -9.78
CA ASP A 73 7.63 13.18 -10.29
C ASP A 73 8.65 13.26 -9.15
N ASP A 74 8.37 14.06 -8.13
CA ASP A 74 9.29 14.34 -7.02
C ASP A 74 9.14 13.38 -5.84
N PHE A 75 8.02 12.67 -5.75
CA PHE A 75 7.71 11.82 -4.59
C PHE A 75 7.37 10.39 -4.99
N PRO A 76 8.18 9.40 -4.57
CA PRO A 76 7.82 7.99 -4.69
C PRO A 76 6.67 7.63 -3.75
N CYS A 77 6.04 6.48 -3.98
CA CYS A 77 5.11 5.88 -3.03
C CYS A 77 5.83 4.74 -2.28
N VAL A 78 6.04 4.92 -0.98
CA VAL A 78 6.82 3.96 -0.18
C VAL A 78 6.01 3.49 1.02
N LEU A 79 5.74 2.19 1.08
CA LEU A 79 5.19 1.51 2.25
C LEU A 79 6.31 0.76 2.97
N GLY A 80 6.39 0.91 4.28
CA GLY A 80 7.25 0.11 5.14
C GLY A 80 6.80 -1.34 5.25
N ASN A 81 7.31 -2.02 6.25
CA ASN A 81 7.03 -3.42 6.52
C ASN A 81 5.75 -3.56 7.38
N TRP A 82 5.01 -4.66 7.21
CA TRP A 82 3.81 -4.94 7.99
C TRP A 82 2.72 -3.87 7.87
N VAL A 83 2.66 -3.18 6.74
CA VAL A 83 1.64 -2.17 6.46
C VAL A 83 0.39 -2.84 5.90
N THR A 84 -0.76 -2.47 6.44
CA THR A 84 -2.07 -2.84 5.88
C THR A 84 -2.67 -1.63 5.17
N VAL A 85 -2.88 -1.74 3.86
CA VAL A 85 -3.64 -0.76 3.07
C VAL A 85 -5.04 -1.32 2.82
N GLY A 86 -6.02 -0.71 3.44
CA GLY A 86 -7.43 -1.15 3.40
C GLY A 86 -8.09 -0.96 2.04
N HIS A 87 -9.19 -1.67 1.84
CA HIS A 87 -9.95 -1.69 0.58
C HIS A 87 -10.28 -0.28 0.08
N GLY A 88 -10.05 -0.04 -1.21
CA GLY A 88 -10.35 1.22 -1.87
C GLY A 88 -9.56 2.43 -1.38
N ALA A 89 -8.51 2.26 -0.60
CA ALA A 89 -7.65 3.36 -0.18
C ALA A 89 -6.80 3.88 -1.35
N ILE A 90 -6.49 5.17 -1.34
CA ILE A 90 -5.59 5.81 -2.30
C ILE A 90 -4.35 6.28 -1.55
N VAL A 91 -3.20 5.73 -1.91
CA VAL A 91 -1.91 6.08 -1.33
C VAL A 91 -1.06 6.67 -2.45
N HIS A 92 -0.96 8.00 -2.47
CA HIS A 92 -0.37 8.73 -3.57
C HIS A 92 0.89 9.47 -3.12
N ALA A 93 2.03 9.17 -3.78
CA ALA A 93 3.28 9.93 -3.68
C ALA A 93 3.72 10.24 -2.24
N CYS A 94 3.65 9.26 -1.33
CA CYS A 94 3.86 9.48 0.11
C CYS A 94 4.67 8.35 0.75
N GLN A 95 5.02 8.53 2.01
CA GLN A 95 5.74 7.53 2.80
C GLN A 95 4.88 7.06 3.96
N VAL A 96 4.70 5.76 4.09
CA VAL A 96 4.01 5.11 5.21
C VAL A 96 4.99 4.23 5.96
N GLY A 97 5.23 4.53 7.23
CA GLY A 97 6.15 3.79 8.08
C GLY A 97 5.67 2.38 8.43
N ASP A 98 6.54 1.61 9.05
CA ASP A 98 6.27 0.22 9.42
C ASP A 98 5.03 0.06 10.33
N GLU A 99 4.37 -1.08 10.22
CA GLU A 99 3.26 -1.48 11.08
C GLU A 99 2.11 -0.46 11.10
N CYS A 100 1.86 0.26 10.01
CA CYS A 100 0.73 1.16 9.88
C CYS A 100 -0.50 0.47 9.32
N LEU A 101 -1.68 0.98 9.71
CA LEU A 101 -2.95 0.64 9.09
C LEU A 101 -3.51 1.88 8.38
N VAL A 102 -3.66 1.79 7.07
CA VAL A 102 -4.39 2.75 6.25
C VAL A 102 -5.81 2.21 6.08
N GLY A 103 -6.79 2.90 6.66
CA GLY A 103 -8.17 2.45 6.68
C GLY A 103 -8.85 2.45 5.32
N MET A 104 -9.96 1.73 5.21
CA MET A 104 -10.74 1.58 3.98
C MET A 104 -11.16 2.95 3.40
N GLY A 105 -10.87 3.16 2.11
CA GLY A 105 -11.20 4.39 1.40
C GLY A 105 -10.47 5.64 1.90
N ALA A 106 -9.44 5.51 2.72
CA ALA A 106 -8.61 6.65 3.11
C ALA A 106 -7.79 7.16 1.91
N VAL A 107 -7.50 8.45 1.90
CA VAL A 107 -6.67 9.09 0.87
C VAL A 107 -5.46 9.75 1.54
N ILE A 108 -4.26 9.42 1.06
CA ILE A 108 -3.01 10.04 1.51
C ILE A 108 -2.36 10.68 0.30
N LEU A 109 -2.06 11.98 0.38
CA LEU A 109 -1.58 12.78 -0.73
C LEU A 109 -0.06 13.05 -0.66
N ASP A 110 0.44 13.64 -1.73
CA ASP A 110 1.84 13.86 -2.08
C ASP A 110 2.70 14.43 -0.95
N GLY A 111 3.87 13.86 -0.76
CA GLY A 111 4.83 14.31 0.24
C GLY A 111 4.41 14.07 1.69
N ALA A 112 3.25 13.45 1.94
CA ALA A 112 2.87 13.09 3.30
C ALA A 112 3.79 12.00 3.87
N VAL A 113 4.07 12.10 5.18
CA VAL A 113 4.89 11.13 5.90
C VAL A 113 4.11 10.60 7.10
N ILE A 114 3.78 9.32 7.08
CA ILE A 114 3.06 8.65 8.16
C ILE A 114 4.07 7.92 9.05
N GLY A 115 4.21 8.36 10.30
CA GLY A 115 5.09 7.71 11.26
C GLY A 115 4.63 6.29 11.61
N LYS A 116 5.59 5.41 11.86
CA LYS A 116 5.34 3.99 12.15
C LYS A 116 4.29 3.76 13.24
N GLN A 117 3.64 2.60 13.18
CA GLN A 117 2.63 2.16 14.15
C GLN A 117 1.47 3.15 14.30
N SER A 118 1.02 3.76 13.21
CA SER A 118 -0.10 4.70 13.17
C SER A 118 -1.30 4.09 12.48
N ILE A 119 -2.49 4.60 12.80
CA ILE A 119 -3.75 4.28 12.13
C ILE A 119 -4.25 5.53 11.43
N ILE A 120 -4.40 5.45 10.12
CA ILE A 120 -5.18 6.38 9.31
C ILE A 120 -6.58 5.78 9.23
N GLY A 121 -7.57 6.44 9.81
CA GLY A 121 -8.93 5.90 9.88
C GLY A 121 -9.58 5.79 8.51
N ALA A 122 -10.65 4.99 8.42
CA ALA A 122 -11.41 4.84 7.19
C ALA A 122 -11.95 6.21 6.70
N LYS A 123 -11.89 6.43 5.36
CA LYS A 123 -12.31 7.70 4.71
C LYS A 123 -11.54 8.94 5.16
N ALA A 124 -10.45 8.82 5.91
CA ALA A 124 -9.63 9.97 6.27
C ALA A 124 -8.88 10.53 5.05
N LEU A 125 -8.78 11.87 4.96
CA LEU A 125 -8.03 12.58 3.93
C LEU A 125 -6.79 13.24 4.53
N VAL A 126 -5.63 12.62 4.36
CA VAL A 126 -4.33 13.19 4.74
C VAL A 126 -3.84 14.06 3.58
N THR A 127 -3.81 15.36 3.81
CA THR A 127 -3.39 16.36 2.80
C THR A 127 -1.89 16.32 2.55
N GLY A 128 -1.49 16.85 1.39
CA GLY A 128 -0.10 16.87 0.95
C GLY A 128 0.86 17.50 1.96
N GLY A 129 2.08 16.97 2.04
CA GLY A 129 3.14 17.43 2.93
C GLY A 129 2.90 17.20 4.44
N THR A 130 1.76 16.60 4.81
CA THR A 130 1.42 16.36 6.23
C THR A 130 2.38 15.35 6.86
N LYS A 131 2.91 15.69 8.03
CA LYS A 131 3.77 14.77 8.81
C LYS A 131 3.00 14.26 10.04
N ILE A 132 2.70 12.97 10.05
CA ILE A 132 2.02 12.30 11.16
C ILE A 132 3.06 11.65 12.09
N PRO A 133 3.08 12.01 13.39
CA PRO A 133 3.99 11.39 14.34
C PRO A 133 3.73 9.89 14.52
N PRO A 134 4.76 9.10 14.88
CA PRO A 134 4.58 7.67 15.15
C PRO A 134 3.54 7.40 16.25
N GLY A 135 2.81 6.28 16.10
CA GLY A 135 1.81 5.82 17.06
C GLY A 135 0.57 6.69 17.16
N SER A 136 0.15 7.33 16.07
CA SER A 136 -0.99 8.24 16.04
C SER A 136 -2.27 7.56 15.54
N LEU A 137 -3.41 7.94 16.12
CA LEU A 137 -4.72 7.77 15.52
C LEU A 137 -5.08 9.05 14.75
N VAL A 138 -5.36 8.91 13.45
CA VAL A 138 -5.62 10.02 12.52
C VAL A 138 -6.98 9.84 11.88
N LEU A 139 -7.88 10.80 12.03
CA LEU A 139 -9.27 10.73 11.54
C LEU A 139 -9.68 12.03 10.84
N GLY A 140 -10.69 11.94 9.98
CA GLY A 140 -11.38 13.09 9.38
C GLY A 140 -10.91 13.48 7.99
N ALA A 141 -11.60 14.45 7.40
CA ALA A 141 -11.27 15.07 6.10
C ALA A 141 -11.50 16.60 6.20
N PRO A 142 -10.40 17.42 6.29
CA PRO A 142 -9.00 16.99 6.35
C PRO A 142 -8.66 16.25 7.64
N ALA A 143 -7.75 15.28 7.55
CA ALA A 143 -7.39 14.40 8.64
C ALA A 143 -6.55 15.11 9.72
N LYS A 144 -6.84 14.79 10.97
CA LYS A 144 -6.12 15.31 12.14
C LYS A 144 -5.68 14.17 13.06
N VAL A 145 -4.54 14.36 13.74
CA VAL A 145 -4.15 13.48 14.84
C VAL A 145 -5.14 13.67 15.98
N VAL A 146 -5.90 12.63 16.32
CA VAL A 146 -6.91 12.66 17.39
C VAL A 146 -6.27 12.34 18.73
N ARG A 147 -5.39 11.34 18.75
CA ARG A 147 -4.66 10.89 19.96
C ARG A 147 -3.50 10.00 19.59
N LYS A 148 -2.69 9.69 20.57
CA LYS A 148 -1.74 8.58 20.49
C LYS A 148 -2.46 7.24 20.66
N LEU A 149 -1.96 6.21 19.98
CA LEU A 149 -2.38 4.83 20.18
C LEU A 149 -1.76 4.28 21.46
N SER A 150 -2.53 3.49 22.20
CA SER A 150 -2.04 2.71 23.33
C SER A 150 -1.02 1.65 22.89
N LYS A 151 -0.28 1.09 23.84
CA LYS A 151 0.66 -0.01 23.57
C LYS A 151 -0.07 -1.24 22.99
N ALA A 152 -1.26 -1.56 23.48
CA ALA A 152 -2.06 -2.69 23.01
C ALA A 152 -2.56 -2.49 21.57
N GLU A 153 -3.06 -1.29 21.21
CA GLU A 153 -3.46 -0.97 19.84
C GLU A 153 -2.30 -1.10 18.86
N ARG A 154 -1.14 -0.57 19.21
CA ARG A 154 0.07 -0.68 18.36
C ARG A 154 0.51 -2.13 18.17
N ALA A 155 0.49 -2.94 19.23
CA ALA A 155 0.80 -4.37 19.12
C ALA A 155 -0.16 -5.13 18.22
N GLY A 156 -1.43 -4.72 18.15
CA GLY A 156 -2.44 -5.32 17.28
C GLY A 156 -2.25 -5.05 15.79
N LEU A 157 -1.52 -4.00 15.40
CA LEU A 157 -1.36 -3.62 13.98
C LEU A 157 -0.64 -4.70 13.17
N LYS A 158 0.41 -5.29 13.71
CA LYS A 158 1.14 -6.37 13.06
C LYS A 158 0.28 -7.62 12.86
N TRP A 159 -0.63 -7.90 13.79
CA TRP A 159 -1.54 -9.03 13.67
C TRP A 159 -2.49 -8.90 12.46
N TRP A 160 -2.98 -7.69 12.16
CA TRP A 160 -3.78 -7.45 10.97
C TRP A 160 -3.01 -7.75 9.69
N ALA A 161 -1.76 -7.30 9.59
CA ALA A 161 -0.91 -7.61 8.44
C ALA A 161 -0.62 -9.12 8.34
N GLN A 162 -0.37 -9.80 9.47
CA GLN A 162 -0.13 -11.24 9.51
C GLN A 162 -1.29 -12.05 8.92
N LYS A 163 -2.54 -11.66 9.19
CA LYS A 163 -3.71 -12.33 8.58
C LYS A 163 -3.65 -12.33 7.06
N TYR A 164 -3.19 -11.25 6.45
CA TYR A 164 -3.04 -11.16 4.99
C TYR A 164 -1.83 -11.93 4.47
N VAL A 165 -0.78 -12.06 5.25
CA VAL A 165 0.33 -12.99 4.95
C VAL A 165 -0.20 -14.43 4.89
N ASP A 166 -0.99 -14.84 5.88
CA ASP A 166 -1.56 -16.19 5.96
C ASP A 166 -2.55 -16.46 4.83
N ASN A 167 -3.43 -15.47 4.52
CA ASN A 167 -4.37 -15.54 3.42
C ASN A 167 -3.66 -15.65 2.06
N GLY A 168 -2.66 -14.79 1.81
CA GLY A 168 -1.87 -14.84 0.57
C GLY A 168 -1.12 -16.17 0.42
N ALA A 169 -0.53 -16.67 1.51
CA ALA A 169 0.13 -17.97 1.52
C ALA A 169 -0.85 -19.13 1.27
N TYR A 170 -2.08 -19.02 1.77
CA TYR A 170 -3.14 -19.99 1.48
C TYR A 170 -3.49 -19.98 0.00
N CYS A 171 -3.74 -18.80 -0.58
CA CYS A 171 -4.06 -18.66 -2.00
C CYS A 171 -2.95 -19.24 -2.89
N LEU A 172 -1.68 -18.94 -2.59
CA LEU A 172 -0.53 -19.46 -3.33
C LEU A 172 -0.47 -20.99 -3.28
N ARG A 173 -0.68 -21.61 -2.10
CA ARG A 173 -0.63 -23.06 -1.97
C ARG A 173 -1.76 -23.77 -2.70
N HIS A 174 -2.92 -23.16 -2.82
CA HIS A 174 -4.12 -23.77 -3.42
C HIS A 174 -4.41 -23.29 -4.85
N GLY A 175 -3.52 -22.48 -5.45
CA GLY A 175 -3.71 -21.95 -6.80
C GLY A 175 -4.94 -21.02 -6.92
N ILE A 176 -5.37 -20.41 -5.81
CA ILE A 176 -6.52 -19.51 -5.77
C ILE A 176 -6.06 -18.09 -6.15
N SER A 177 -6.29 -17.71 -7.37
CA SER A 177 -6.01 -16.35 -7.85
C SER A 177 -6.85 -15.99 -9.07
N VAL A 178 -7.86 -16.80 -9.34
CA VAL A 178 -8.67 -16.62 -10.54
C VAL A 178 -9.73 -15.55 -10.32
N GLY A 179 -9.82 -14.59 -11.25
CA GLY A 179 -10.98 -13.70 -11.35
C GLY A 179 -12.21 -14.50 -11.82
N GLY A 180 -13.38 -14.14 -11.33
CA GLY A 180 -14.63 -14.83 -11.67
C GLY A 180 -15.06 -15.86 -10.63
N THR A 181 -15.70 -16.94 -11.07
CA THR A 181 -16.19 -17.99 -10.17
C THR A 181 -15.04 -18.84 -9.62
N MET A 182 -15.15 -19.19 -8.35
CA MET A 182 -14.23 -20.16 -7.74
C MET A 182 -14.30 -21.49 -8.50
N PRO A 183 -13.17 -22.20 -8.67
CA PRO A 183 -13.21 -23.57 -9.13
C PRO A 183 -14.09 -24.41 -8.19
N THR A 184 -15.04 -25.15 -8.76
CA THR A 184 -15.89 -26.11 -8.01
C THR A 184 -15.09 -27.32 -7.58
#